data_7509cbb805fda2aaf65dcd5d8c54eaca
#
_entry.id   7509cbb805fda2aaf65dcd5d8c54eaca
#
_cell.length_a   1.000
_cell.length_b   1.000
_cell.length_c   1.000
_cell.angle_alpha   90.00
_cell.angle_beta   90.00
_cell.angle_gamma   90.00
#
_symmetry.space_group_name_H-M   'P 1'
#
loop_
_entity.id
_entity.type
_entity.pdbx_description
1 polymer ?
#
loop_
_entity_poly.entity_id
_entity_poly.type
_entity_poly.pdbx_seq_one_letter_code
_entity_poly.pdbx_strand_id
1 'polypeptide(L)'
;SQSQNQIRDKIEDYLGVPDYHVIDDPNNTYIDHIDCWAKFLDVDKILIRSVPSSHAQYDEIEDVVDYFEAQTTAYNTPFEIYRVYTPQNQPYTNSIILNSKVLVPITGSSWDDDAIDIYEEAMPGYEIVGFTGSWESTDALHCRAKGIGDREMIYISHIPPSGELDPGSQGIEINSSIIPITGEELSSINAEIFFRYNNQPFETLSLSLTSGNEFVGNIPACSGGCEVSYYLSVE
;
A
#
# COMPACT_ATOMS: atom_id res chain seq x y z
N SER A 1 -3.65 2.48 34.46
CA SER A 1 -3.78 2.34 32.99
C SER A 1 -3.11 3.53 32.33
N GLN A 2 -2.46 3.32 31.21
CA GLN A 2 -1.88 4.40 30.40
C GLN A 2 -2.99 5.08 29.58
N SER A 3 -2.86 6.40 29.35
CA SER A 3 -3.74 7.11 28.43
C SER A 3 -3.33 6.81 26.97
N GLN A 4 -4.24 7.06 26.01
CA GLN A 4 -3.92 6.92 24.58
C GLN A 4 -2.69 7.75 24.17
N ASN A 5 -2.57 8.98 24.67
CA ASN A 5 -1.40 9.81 24.37
C ASN A 5 -0.09 9.18 24.87
N GLN A 6 -0.09 8.62 26.08
CA GLN A 6 1.08 7.92 26.60
C GLN A 6 1.45 6.67 25.81
N ILE A 7 0.47 6.04 25.16
CA ILE A 7 0.71 4.92 24.25
C ILE A 7 1.30 5.44 22.94
N ARG A 8 0.73 6.50 22.36
CA ARG A 8 1.26 7.15 21.15
C ARG A 8 2.70 7.58 21.31
N ASP A 9 3.02 8.33 22.40
CA ASP A 9 4.39 8.77 22.69
C ASP A 9 5.37 7.58 22.70
N LYS A 10 4.97 6.44 23.28
CA LYS A 10 5.81 5.24 23.29
C LYS A 10 5.96 4.56 21.95
N ILE A 11 4.90 4.53 21.17
CA ILE A 11 4.94 3.98 19.79
C ILE A 11 5.88 4.82 18.94
N GLU A 12 5.80 6.13 19.03
CA GLU A 12 6.72 7.04 18.35
C GLU A 12 8.17 6.84 18.86
N ASP A 13 8.39 6.87 20.18
CA ASP A 13 9.73 6.75 20.80
C ASP A 13 10.44 5.43 20.49
N TYR A 14 9.69 4.31 20.48
CA TYR A 14 10.29 2.97 20.36
C TYR A 14 10.20 2.35 18.98
N LEU A 15 9.20 2.74 18.17
CA LEU A 15 8.95 2.18 16.86
C LEU A 15 9.14 3.19 15.72
N GLY A 16 9.30 4.49 16.04
CA GLY A 16 9.42 5.56 15.04
C GLY A 16 8.13 5.80 14.24
N VAL A 17 6.97 5.44 14.81
CA VAL A 17 5.66 5.61 14.17
C VAL A 17 4.97 6.84 14.76
N PRO A 18 4.98 8.01 14.09
CA PRO A 18 4.40 9.24 14.60
C PRO A 18 2.86 9.24 14.56
N ASP A 19 2.29 8.59 13.55
CA ASP A 19 0.85 8.46 13.38
C ASP A 19 0.38 7.06 13.77
N TYR A 20 -0.35 6.98 14.86
CA TYR A 20 -0.88 5.74 15.40
C TYR A 20 -2.40 5.83 15.50
N HIS A 21 -3.07 5.08 14.64
CA HIS A 21 -4.51 4.98 14.60
C HIS A 21 -5.02 3.98 15.63
N VAL A 22 -6.05 4.35 16.38
CA VAL A 22 -6.77 3.47 17.31
C VAL A 22 -8.22 3.43 16.87
N ILE A 23 -8.66 2.29 16.39
CA ILE A 23 -9.97 2.05 15.80
C ILE A 23 -10.55 0.80 16.44
N ASP A 24 -11.85 0.81 16.72
CA ASP A 24 -12.56 -0.40 17.15
C ASP A 24 -12.61 -1.42 16.01
N ASP A 25 -12.57 -2.72 16.32
CA ASP A 25 -12.64 -3.77 15.31
C ASP A 25 -14.02 -3.81 14.63
N PRO A 26 -14.14 -3.43 13.34
CA PRO A 26 -15.44 -3.43 12.65
C PRO A 26 -15.99 -4.85 12.45
N ASN A 27 -15.15 -5.87 12.52
CA ASN A 27 -15.59 -7.26 12.45
C ASN A 27 -16.19 -7.76 13.78
N ASN A 28 -15.87 -7.08 14.89
CA ASN A 28 -16.29 -7.45 16.25
C ASN A 28 -16.04 -8.94 16.52
N THR A 29 -14.83 -9.39 16.18
CA THR A 29 -14.40 -10.78 16.36
C THR A 29 -13.62 -10.95 17.66
N TYR A 30 -13.32 -12.19 18.04
CA TYR A 30 -12.57 -12.50 19.25
C TYR A 30 -11.09 -12.11 19.18
N ILE A 31 -10.60 -11.74 18.00
CA ILE A 31 -9.16 -11.57 17.73
C ILE A 31 -8.75 -10.12 17.52
N ASP A 32 -9.65 -9.21 17.16
CA ASP A 32 -9.42 -7.77 16.95
C ASP A 32 -8.21 -7.43 16.06
N HIS A 33 -7.98 -8.20 14.98
CA HIS A 33 -6.84 -8.03 14.08
C HIS A 33 -7.22 -7.22 12.85
N ILE A 34 -6.43 -6.18 12.55
CA ILE A 34 -6.66 -5.31 11.38
C ILE A 34 -6.62 -6.07 10.05
N ASP A 35 -5.74 -7.06 9.91
CA ASP A 35 -5.60 -7.86 8.69
C ASP A 35 -6.81 -8.72 8.34
N CYS A 36 -7.79 -8.80 9.24
CA CYS A 36 -9.09 -9.41 8.97
C CYS A 36 -10.06 -8.50 8.20
N TRP A 37 -9.80 -7.19 8.15
CA TRP A 37 -10.70 -6.22 7.53
C TRP A 37 -10.01 -5.13 6.73
N ALA A 38 -8.71 -4.85 6.98
CA ALA A 38 -7.95 -3.86 6.22
C ALA A 38 -6.48 -4.26 6.05
N LYS A 39 -5.80 -3.57 5.14
CA LYS A 39 -4.38 -3.68 4.92
C LYS A 39 -3.82 -2.39 4.33
N PHE A 40 -2.77 -1.85 4.91
CA PHE A 40 -1.98 -0.83 4.25
C PHE A 40 -1.21 -1.44 3.09
N LEU A 41 -1.36 -0.87 1.91
CA LEU A 41 -0.72 -1.34 0.68
C LEU A 41 0.52 -0.51 0.37
N ASP A 42 0.50 0.77 0.71
CA ASP A 42 1.60 1.71 0.55
C ASP A 42 1.48 2.81 1.63
N VAL A 43 2.35 3.81 1.58
CA VAL A 43 2.39 4.94 2.53
C VAL A 43 1.10 5.77 2.54
N ASP A 44 0.35 5.76 1.45
CA ASP A 44 -0.88 6.51 1.25
C ASP A 44 -2.08 5.64 0.80
N LYS A 45 -1.91 4.32 0.71
CA LYS A 45 -2.94 3.41 0.21
C LYS A 45 -3.40 2.44 1.28
N ILE A 46 -4.71 2.31 1.43
CA ILE A 46 -5.33 1.33 2.33
C ILE A 46 -6.41 0.54 1.59
N LEU A 47 -6.36 -0.78 1.74
CA LEU A 47 -7.41 -1.68 1.30
C LEU A 47 -8.34 -1.98 2.47
N ILE A 48 -9.63 -1.75 2.31
CA ILE A 48 -10.65 -2.04 3.31
C ILE A 48 -11.69 -2.97 2.70
N ARG A 49 -12.08 -4.02 3.42
CA ARG A 49 -13.16 -4.90 2.96
C ARG A 49 -14.47 -4.14 2.77
N SER A 50 -15.31 -4.63 1.88
CA SER A 50 -16.68 -4.17 1.71
C SER A 50 -17.65 -5.37 1.77
N VAL A 51 -18.85 -5.11 2.23
CA VAL A 51 -19.91 -6.13 2.37
C VAL A 51 -21.24 -5.55 1.88
N PRO A 52 -22.24 -6.40 1.56
CA PRO A 52 -23.57 -5.89 1.20
C PRO A 52 -24.22 -5.15 2.38
N SER A 53 -25.06 -4.16 2.11
CA SER A 53 -25.75 -3.34 3.13
C SER A 53 -26.66 -4.15 4.08
N SER A 54 -26.96 -5.38 3.75
CA SER A 54 -27.68 -6.31 4.64
C SER A 54 -26.75 -7.11 5.58
N HIS A 55 -25.45 -6.95 5.45
CA HIS A 55 -24.48 -7.63 6.31
C HIS A 55 -24.44 -6.99 7.70
N ALA A 56 -24.29 -7.82 8.73
CA ALA A 56 -24.37 -7.37 10.12
C ALA A 56 -23.24 -6.39 10.52
N GLN A 57 -22.15 -6.33 9.75
CA GLN A 57 -20.98 -5.48 10.00
C GLN A 57 -20.88 -4.32 8.99
N TYR A 58 -21.96 -4.06 8.24
CA TYR A 58 -21.91 -3.06 7.17
C TYR A 58 -21.62 -1.66 7.73
N ASP A 59 -22.39 -1.25 8.73
CA ASP A 59 -22.31 0.11 9.28
C ASP A 59 -20.92 0.35 9.91
N GLU A 60 -20.39 -0.61 10.68
CA GLU A 60 -19.08 -0.51 11.32
C GLU A 60 -17.92 -0.48 10.30
N ILE A 61 -18.05 -1.19 9.18
CA ILE A 61 -17.05 -1.15 8.09
C ILE A 61 -17.09 0.20 7.37
N GLU A 62 -18.27 0.74 7.10
CA GLU A 62 -18.38 2.07 6.47
C GLU A 62 -17.91 3.18 7.43
N ASP A 63 -18.14 3.09 8.74
CA ASP A 63 -17.58 4.02 9.73
C ASP A 63 -16.04 4.06 9.71
N VAL A 64 -15.40 2.92 9.45
CA VAL A 64 -13.93 2.87 9.27
C VAL A 64 -13.50 3.54 7.96
N VAL A 65 -14.26 3.41 6.90
CA VAL A 65 -13.99 4.12 5.63
C VAL A 65 -14.08 5.63 5.86
N ASP A 66 -15.17 6.10 6.46
CA ASP A 66 -15.37 7.52 6.80
C ASP A 66 -14.23 8.05 7.70
N TYR A 67 -13.75 7.21 8.62
CA TYR A 67 -12.61 7.55 9.47
C TYR A 67 -11.35 7.80 8.63
N PHE A 68 -10.97 6.89 7.71
CA PHE A 68 -9.77 7.06 6.91
C PHE A 68 -9.90 8.15 5.84
N GLU A 69 -11.11 8.39 5.30
CA GLU A 69 -11.37 9.54 4.42
C GLU A 69 -11.11 10.89 5.12
N ALA A 70 -11.33 10.94 6.45
CA ALA A 70 -11.10 12.12 7.26
C ALA A 70 -9.65 12.26 7.78
N GLN A 71 -8.80 11.25 7.61
CA GLN A 71 -7.40 11.26 8.03
C GLN A 71 -6.47 11.70 6.90
N THR A 72 -5.25 12.06 7.31
CA THR A 72 -4.11 12.20 6.41
C THR A 72 -3.02 11.22 6.82
N THR A 73 -2.19 10.85 5.87
CA THR A 73 -0.98 10.04 6.11
C THR A 73 0.04 10.81 6.95
N ALA A 74 1.10 10.13 7.39
CA ALA A 74 2.25 10.75 8.06
C ALA A 74 2.94 11.85 7.20
N TYR A 75 2.64 11.91 5.92
CA TYR A 75 3.17 12.87 4.96
C TYR A 75 2.17 13.99 4.61
N ASN A 76 1.05 14.09 5.34
CA ASN A 76 -0.03 15.06 5.12
C ASN A 76 -0.72 14.93 3.74
N THR A 77 -0.71 13.76 3.15
CA THR A 77 -1.49 13.40 1.96
C THR A 77 -2.78 12.67 2.36
N PRO A 78 -3.88 12.76 1.60
CA PRO A 78 -5.07 11.94 1.86
C PRO A 78 -4.76 10.46 1.64
N PHE A 79 -5.49 9.58 2.32
CA PHE A 79 -5.46 8.15 2.00
C PHE A 79 -6.24 7.86 0.71
N GLU A 80 -5.67 7.03 -0.15
CA GLU A 80 -6.36 6.40 -1.25
C GLU A 80 -6.96 5.08 -0.76
N ILE A 81 -8.29 4.98 -0.79
CA ILE A 81 -9.02 3.86 -0.19
C ILE A 81 -9.49 2.91 -1.28
N TYR A 82 -8.98 1.69 -1.26
CA TYR A 82 -9.42 0.59 -2.11
C TYR A 82 -10.42 -0.29 -1.34
N ARG A 83 -11.41 -0.83 -2.05
CA ARG A 83 -12.47 -1.64 -1.45
C ARG A 83 -12.49 -3.03 -2.07
N VAL A 84 -12.34 -4.07 -1.26
CA VAL A 84 -12.46 -5.46 -1.71
C VAL A 84 -13.73 -6.11 -1.19
N TYR A 85 -14.55 -6.65 -2.10
CA TYR A 85 -15.85 -7.21 -1.76
C TYR A 85 -15.75 -8.59 -1.14
N THR A 86 -16.27 -8.73 0.09
CA THR A 86 -16.15 -9.94 0.92
C THR A 86 -17.49 -10.34 1.53
N PRO A 87 -18.54 -10.64 0.72
CA PRO A 87 -19.90 -10.85 1.22
C PRO A 87 -20.08 -12.10 2.09
N GLN A 88 -19.12 -12.99 2.08
CA GLN A 88 -19.08 -14.22 2.90
C GLN A 88 -17.84 -14.27 3.79
N ASN A 89 -17.32 -13.09 4.17
CA ASN A 89 -16.12 -12.93 4.99
C ASN A 89 -14.86 -13.58 4.39
N GLN A 90 -14.67 -13.44 3.06
CA GLN A 90 -13.45 -13.88 2.40
C GLN A 90 -12.25 -13.09 2.97
N PRO A 91 -11.10 -13.75 3.21
CA PRO A 91 -9.96 -13.15 3.92
C PRO A 91 -8.99 -12.40 2.99
N TYR A 92 -9.46 -11.73 1.95
CA TYR A 92 -8.60 -11.12 0.93
C TYR A 92 -7.64 -10.06 1.50
N THR A 93 -8.02 -9.36 2.58
CA THR A 93 -7.15 -8.39 3.25
C THR A 93 -6.01 -9.04 4.05
N ASN A 94 -6.11 -10.33 4.34
CA ASN A 94 -5.06 -11.10 5.04
C ASN A 94 -3.96 -11.58 4.07
N SER A 95 -3.57 -10.73 3.14
CA SER A 95 -2.54 -10.96 2.12
C SER A 95 -1.12 -10.73 2.67
N ILE A 96 -0.11 -11.20 1.95
CA ILE A 96 1.30 -10.93 2.24
C ILE A 96 1.90 -10.14 1.09
N ILE A 97 2.53 -9.01 1.41
CA ILE A 97 3.40 -8.29 0.47
C ILE A 97 4.81 -8.81 0.69
N LEU A 98 5.41 -9.35 -0.35
CA LEU A 98 6.72 -9.99 -0.31
C LEU A 98 7.57 -9.54 -1.51
N ASN A 99 8.50 -8.62 -1.28
CA ASN A 99 9.32 -8.01 -2.31
C ASN A 99 8.44 -7.45 -3.45
N SER A 100 8.54 -7.99 -4.66
CA SER A 100 7.76 -7.60 -5.84
C SER A 100 6.44 -8.38 -6.01
N LYS A 101 5.99 -9.12 -5.00
CA LYS A 101 4.80 -9.97 -5.08
C LYS A 101 3.80 -9.66 -3.98
N VAL A 102 2.52 -9.84 -4.28
CA VAL A 102 1.45 -9.88 -3.28
C VAL A 102 0.76 -11.23 -3.36
N LEU A 103 0.80 -11.98 -2.26
CA LEU A 103 0.11 -13.26 -2.14
C LEU A 103 -1.26 -13.01 -1.51
N VAL A 104 -2.33 -13.22 -2.27
CA VAL A 104 -3.71 -12.98 -1.85
C VAL A 104 -4.37 -14.31 -1.52
N PRO A 105 -4.94 -14.50 -0.31
CA PRO A 105 -5.65 -15.73 0.02
C PRO A 105 -6.97 -15.79 -0.74
N ILE A 106 -7.11 -16.74 -1.65
CA ILE A 106 -8.33 -16.98 -2.43
C ILE A 106 -9.05 -18.24 -1.94
N THR A 107 -10.38 -18.26 -2.09
CA THR A 107 -11.26 -19.27 -1.47
C THR A 107 -11.95 -20.19 -2.45
N GLY A 108 -11.79 -19.99 -3.75
CA GLY A 108 -12.55 -20.65 -4.82
C GLY A 108 -13.94 -20.03 -5.01
N SER A 109 -14.15 -18.81 -4.53
CA SER A 109 -15.39 -18.08 -4.68
C SER A 109 -15.46 -17.33 -6.02
N SER A 110 -16.67 -16.91 -6.42
CA SER A 110 -16.86 -16.12 -7.64
C SER A 110 -16.33 -14.68 -7.54
N TRP A 111 -15.85 -14.26 -6.37
CA TRP A 111 -15.28 -12.92 -6.13
C TRP A 111 -13.74 -12.92 -6.04
N ASP A 112 -13.10 -14.08 -6.24
CA ASP A 112 -11.65 -14.18 -6.15
C ASP A 112 -10.96 -13.36 -7.25
N ASP A 113 -11.49 -13.41 -8.48
CA ASP A 113 -10.93 -12.65 -9.62
C ASP A 113 -11.07 -11.13 -9.39
N ASP A 114 -12.24 -10.67 -8.92
CA ASP A 114 -12.46 -9.25 -8.57
C ASP A 114 -11.49 -8.79 -7.46
N ALA A 115 -11.18 -9.65 -6.50
CA ALA A 115 -10.21 -9.33 -5.46
C ALA A 115 -8.78 -9.21 -6.01
N ILE A 116 -8.38 -10.06 -6.94
CA ILE A 116 -7.10 -9.95 -7.63
C ILE A 116 -7.02 -8.66 -8.43
N ASP A 117 -8.06 -8.33 -9.21
CA ASP A 117 -8.12 -7.10 -10.02
C ASP A 117 -7.95 -5.83 -9.16
N ILE A 118 -8.56 -5.78 -7.96
CA ILE A 118 -8.39 -4.66 -7.02
C ILE A 118 -6.94 -4.54 -6.54
N TYR A 119 -6.26 -5.65 -6.26
CA TYR A 119 -4.84 -5.61 -5.90
C TYR A 119 -3.96 -5.17 -7.09
N GLU A 120 -4.24 -5.60 -8.31
CA GLU A 120 -3.53 -5.17 -9.52
C GLU A 120 -3.69 -3.67 -9.78
N GLU A 121 -4.89 -3.13 -9.55
CA GLU A 121 -5.17 -1.70 -9.64
C GLU A 121 -4.42 -0.91 -8.57
N ALA A 122 -4.48 -1.36 -7.31
CA ALA A 122 -3.91 -0.65 -6.17
C ALA A 122 -2.37 -0.70 -6.15
N MET A 123 -1.78 -1.78 -6.66
CA MET A 123 -0.35 -2.07 -6.55
C MET A 123 0.31 -2.33 -7.91
N PRO A 124 0.30 -1.35 -8.84
CA PRO A 124 0.97 -1.49 -10.13
C PRO A 124 2.47 -1.80 -9.92
N GLY A 125 3.00 -2.74 -10.73
CA GLY A 125 4.40 -3.19 -10.61
C GLY A 125 4.59 -4.41 -9.73
N TYR A 126 3.59 -4.80 -8.93
CA TYR A 126 3.64 -6.05 -8.18
C TYR A 126 3.03 -7.21 -8.99
N GLU A 127 3.59 -8.40 -8.82
CA GLU A 127 2.96 -9.65 -9.28
C GLU A 127 1.90 -10.08 -8.26
N ILE A 128 0.63 -10.03 -8.62
CA ILE A 128 -0.47 -10.43 -7.75
C ILE A 128 -0.73 -11.93 -7.94
N VAL A 129 -0.62 -12.69 -6.87
CA VAL A 129 -0.75 -14.16 -6.90
C VAL A 129 -1.86 -14.62 -5.98
N GLY A 130 -2.93 -15.16 -6.54
CA GLY A 130 -3.97 -15.84 -5.78
C GLY A 130 -3.45 -17.15 -5.17
N PHE A 131 -3.57 -17.31 -3.87
CA PHE A 131 -3.07 -18.47 -3.13
C PHE A 131 -4.20 -19.25 -2.48
N THR A 132 -4.49 -20.43 -2.99
CA THR A 132 -5.54 -21.31 -2.45
C THR A 132 -5.11 -22.02 -1.18
N GLY A 133 -6.04 -22.13 -0.22
CA GLY A 133 -5.80 -22.83 1.03
C GLY A 133 -7.08 -23.01 1.85
N SER A 134 -6.95 -23.63 3.01
CA SER A 134 -8.03 -23.68 4.00
C SER A 134 -7.95 -22.42 4.85
N TRP A 135 -8.56 -21.37 4.34
CA TRP A 135 -8.56 -20.06 5.00
C TRP A 135 -9.81 -19.87 5.83
N GLU A 136 -9.66 -19.14 6.93
CA GLU A 136 -10.74 -18.63 7.75
C GLU A 136 -10.78 -17.09 7.64
N SER A 137 -11.91 -16.49 7.94
CA SER A 137 -12.06 -15.03 7.89
C SER A 137 -11.12 -14.29 8.85
N THR A 138 -10.61 -14.97 9.86
CA THR A 138 -9.73 -14.44 10.91
C THR A 138 -8.32 -15.06 10.91
N ASP A 139 -8.03 -15.99 10.00
CA ASP A 139 -6.74 -16.69 9.93
C ASP A 139 -6.42 -17.15 8.50
N ALA A 140 -5.55 -16.42 7.82
CA ALA A 140 -5.12 -16.75 6.46
C ALA A 140 -3.61 -16.51 6.28
N LEU A 141 -3.17 -16.08 5.11
CA LEU A 141 -1.74 -16.01 4.74
C LEU A 141 -0.91 -15.17 5.70
N HIS A 142 -1.32 -13.92 5.96
CA HIS A 142 -0.56 -13.00 6.82
C HIS A 142 -0.45 -13.53 8.26
N CYS A 143 -1.55 -14.01 8.83
CA CYS A 143 -1.57 -14.58 10.18
C CYS A 143 -0.64 -15.79 10.34
N ARG A 144 -0.40 -16.56 9.27
CA ARG A 144 0.41 -17.79 9.27
C ARG A 144 1.86 -17.56 8.82
N ALA A 145 2.18 -16.34 8.39
CA ALA A 145 3.53 -15.97 7.95
C ALA A 145 4.39 -15.50 9.11
N LYS A 146 5.72 -15.63 8.91
CA LYS A 146 6.72 -15.02 9.78
C LYS A 146 7.76 -14.33 8.90
N GLY A 147 8.01 -13.03 9.19
CA GLY A 147 9.04 -12.28 8.52
C GLY A 147 10.43 -12.83 8.81
N ILE A 148 11.22 -12.99 7.78
CA ILE A 148 12.67 -13.24 7.86
C ILE A 148 13.31 -12.03 7.19
N GLY A 149 14.27 -11.39 7.88
CA GLY A 149 14.98 -10.24 7.31
C GLY A 149 15.71 -10.63 6.02
N ASP A 150 15.40 -9.94 4.95
CA ASP A 150 16.13 -10.04 3.69
C ASP A 150 17.47 -9.30 3.83
N ARG A 151 18.58 -10.01 3.62
CA ARG A 151 19.93 -9.44 3.73
C ARG A 151 20.33 -8.64 2.50
N GLU A 152 19.65 -8.87 1.39
CA GLU A 152 19.89 -8.20 0.11
C GLU A 152 18.81 -7.15 -0.19
N MET A 153 18.04 -6.77 0.83
CA MET A 153 16.97 -5.79 0.71
C MET A 153 17.51 -4.43 0.27
N ILE A 154 16.83 -3.84 -0.71
CA ILE A 154 16.96 -2.44 -1.06
C ILE A 154 15.77 -1.69 -0.45
N TYR A 155 16.06 -0.72 0.41
CA TYR A 155 15.02 0.12 1.00
C TYR A 155 14.80 1.34 0.11
N ILE A 156 13.56 1.51 -0.36
CA ILE A 156 13.13 2.64 -1.17
C ILE A 156 12.24 3.52 -0.30
N SER A 157 12.64 4.76 -0.07
CA SER A 157 11.82 5.77 0.61
C SER A 157 11.38 6.80 -0.42
N HIS A 158 10.09 6.90 -0.63
CA HIS A 158 9.47 7.83 -1.58
C HIS A 158 8.16 8.35 -0.99
N ILE A 159 7.93 9.64 -1.13
CA ILE A 159 6.66 10.28 -0.79
C ILE A 159 5.99 10.65 -2.12
N PRO A 160 4.89 9.99 -2.49
CA PRO A 160 4.23 10.29 -3.74
C PRO A 160 3.64 11.70 -3.73
N PRO A 161 3.86 12.50 -4.79
CA PRO A 161 3.14 13.74 -4.96
C PRO A 161 1.64 13.44 -5.16
N SER A 162 0.77 14.19 -4.53
CA SER A 162 -0.67 13.97 -4.53
C SER A 162 -1.46 15.20 -4.98
N GLY A 163 -2.70 14.98 -5.44
CA GLY A 163 -3.63 16.03 -5.85
C GLY A 163 -3.39 16.55 -7.26
N GLU A 164 -4.00 17.70 -7.57
CA GLU A 164 -3.79 18.36 -8.87
C GLU A 164 -2.43 19.07 -8.86
N LEU A 165 -1.58 18.67 -9.79
CA LEU A 165 -0.24 19.21 -9.94
C LEU A 165 -0.15 20.06 -11.22
N ASP A 166 0.56 21.18 -11.12
CA ASP A 166 1.01 21.93 -12.30
C ASP A 166 2.43 21.48 -12.67
N PRO A 167 2.59 20.60 -13.67
CA PRO A 167 3.91 20.07 -14.02
C PRO A 167 4.82 21.11 -14.69
N GLY A 168 4.28 22.28 -15.04
CA GLY A 168 5.03 23.30 -15.77
C GLY A 168 5.70 22.75 -17.04
N SER A 169 6.86 23.28 -17.41
CA SER A 169 7.64 22.81 -18.56
C SER A 169 8.64 21.69 -18.22
N GLN A 170 8.84 21.40 -16.94
CA GLN A 170 9.83 20.41 -16.49
C GLN A 170 9.21 19.02 -16.23
N GLY A 171 7.90 18.92 -16.11
CA GLY A 171 7.22 17.70 -15.73
C GLY A 171 7.07 17.55 -14.22
N ILE A 172 6.66 16.37 -13.77
CA ILE A 172 6.49 16.02 -12.35
C ILE A 172 7.80 15.43 -11.83
N GLU A 173 8.44 16.13 -10.90
CA GLU A 173 9.67 15.64 -10.27
C GLU A 173 9.35 14.53 -9.27
N ILE A 174 10.05 13.41 -9.40
CA ILE A 174 9.96 12.25 -8.53
C ILE A 174 11.30 12.10 -7.80
N ASN A 175 11.25 12.24 -6.48
CA ASN A 175 12.40 12.12 -5.59
C ASN A 175 12.29 10.84 -4.78
N SER A 176 13.40 10.12 -4.64
CA SER A 176 13.45 8.87 -3.85
C SER A 176 14.79 8.73 -3.17
N SER A 177 14.80 8.26 -1.93
CA SER A 177 16.02 7.81 -1.25
C SER A 177 16.11 6.29 -1.34
N ILE A 178 17.22 5.78 -1.90
CA ILE A 178 17.44 4.34 -2.14
C ILE A 178 18.64 3.89 -1.33
N ILE A 179 18.42 2.90 -0.43
CA ILE A 179 19.43 2.43 0.53
C ILE A 179 19.55 0.91 0.41
N PRO A 180 20.62 0.39 -0.22
CA PRO A 180 20.93 -1.04 -0.17
C PRO A 180 21.43 -1.40 1.23
N ILE A 181 20.78 -2.38 1.86
CA ILE A 181 21.15 -2.83 3.22
C ILE A 181 22.51 -3.56 3.23
N THR A 182 22.88 -4.19 2.12
CA THR A 182 24.18 -4.87 1.94
C THR A 182 25.36 -3.90 1.84
N GLY A 183 25.11 -2.59 1.63
CA GLY A 183 26.14 -1.60 1.41
C GLY A 183 26.75 -1.65 0.01
N GLU A 184 26.03 -2.18 -0.96
CA GLU A 184 26.40 -2.11 -2.39
C GLU A 184 26.56 -0.65 -2.84
N GLU A 185 27.43 -0.45 -3.86
CA GLU A 185 27.62 0.89 -4.40
C GLU A 185 26.41 1.35 -5.20
N LEU A 186 25.83 2.50 -4.83
CA LEU A 186 24.66 3.09 -5.49
C LEU A 186 24.84 3.32 -6.99
N SER A 187 26.07 3.45 -7.46
CA SER A 187 26.39 3.60 -8.89
C SER A 187 26.12 2.34 -9.73
N SER A 188 25.94 1.17 -9.08
CA SER A 188 25.58 -0.09 -9.73
C SER A 188 24.08 -0.37 -9.75
N ILE A 189 23.29 0.43 -9.04
CA ILE A 189 21.84 0.26 -8.92
C ILE A 189 21.16 0.80 -10.18
N ASN A 190 20.31 -0.03 -10.78
CA ASN A 190 19.37 0.39 -11.80
C ASN A 190 18.05 0.81 -11.13
N ALA A 191 17.74 2.11 -11.16
CA ALA A 191 16.54 2.67 -10.59
C ALA A 191 15.69 3.31 -11.68
N GLU A 192 14.45 2.90 -11.81
CA GLU A 192 13.54 3.28 -12.88
C GLU A 192 12.19 3.73 -12.34
N ILE A 193 11.57 4.68 -13.05
CA ILE A 193 10.16 5.05 -12.89
C ILE A 193 9.39 4.42 -14.04
N PHE A 194 8.40 3.62 -13.72
CA PHE A 194 7.38 3.17 -14.65
C PHE A 194 6.17 4.06 -14.48
N PHE A 195 5.75 4.73 -15.53
CA PHE A 195 4.63 5.68 -15.49
C PHE A 195 3.70 5.51 -16.68
N ARG A 196 2.46 5.90 -16.51
CA ARG A 196 1.46 5.97 -17.58
C ARG A 196 0.55 7.16 -17.40
N TYR A 197 0.00 7.63 -18.52
CA TYR A 197 -1.06 8.62 -18.53
C TYR A 197 -2.41 7.92 -18.76
N ASN A 198 -3.36 8.17 -17.87
CA ASN A 198 -4.65 7.49 -17.89
C ASN A 198 -4.45 5.96 -17.95
N ASN A 199 -5.17 5.26 -18.84
CA ASN A 199 -5.06 3.80 -18.99
C ASN A 199 -4.13 3.38 -20.15
N GLN A 200 -3.13 4.20 -20.52
CA GLN A 200 -2.15 3.83 -21.54
C GLN A 200 -1.14 2.81 -20.98
N PRO A 201 -0.43 2.08 -21.84
CA PRO A 201 0.69 1.23 -21.40
C PRO A 201 1.73 2.02 -20.61
N PHE A 202 2.42 1.37 -19.68
CA PHE A 202 3.51 1.97 -18.94
C PHE A 202 4.70 2.29 -19.86
N GLU A 203 5.25 3.47 -19.68
CA GLU A 203 6.52 3.93 -20.21
C GLU A 203 7.55 3.92 -19.07
N THR A 204 8.85 3.88 -19.42
CA THR A 204 9.94 3.80 -18.45
C THR A 204 10.90 4.96 -18.61
N LEU A 205 11.37 5.48 -17.50
CA LEU A 205 12.49 6.42 -17.45
C LEU A 205 13.39 6.14 -16.23
N SER A 206 14.68 6.47 -16.34
CA SER A 206 15.64 6.21 -15.28
C SER A 206 15.62 7.32 -14.22
N LEU A 207 15.76 6.91 -12.97
CA LEU A 207 16.14 7.78 -11.88
C LEU A 207 17.65 8.00 -11.89
N SER A 208 18.07 9.22 -11.65
CA SER A 208 19.49 9.59 -11.62
C SER A 208 19.95 9.88 -10.19
N LEU A 209 21.05 9.25 -9.77
CA LEU A 209 21.68 9.55 -8.48
C LEU A 209 22.20 11.01 -8.50
N THR A 210 21.81 11.79 -7.51
CA THR A 210 22.18 13.21 -7.38
C THR A 210 23.19 13.43 -6.27
N SER A 211 22.92 12.96 -5.06
CA SER A 211 23.84 13.06 -3.92
C SER A 211 23.48 12.07 -2.82
N GLY A 212 24.45 11.49 -2.16
CA GLY A 212 24.20 10.49 -1.11
C GLY A 212 23.36 9.34 -1.63
N ASN A 213 22.19 9.15 -1.08
CA ASN A 213 21.21 8.10 -1.45
C ASN A 213 20.05 8.66 -2.30
N GLU A 214 20.12 9.93 -2.72
CA GLU A 214 19.03 10.62 -3.37
C GLU A 214 19.04 10.42 -4.88
N PHE A 215 17.91 9.92 -5.40
CA PHE A 215 17.65 9.71 -6.81
C PHE A 215 16.51 10.61 -7.27
N VAL A 216 16.61 11.14 -8.49
CA VAL A 216 15.63 12.06 -9.08
C VAL A 216 15.31 11.66 -10.50
N GLY A 217 14.03 11.73 -10.86
CA GLY A 217 13.53 11.60 -12.22
C GLY A 217 12.39 12.58 -12.47
N ASN A 218 12.05 12.80 -13.73
CA ASN A 218 10.97 13.73 -14.10
C ASN A 218 10.01 13.04 -15.06
N ILE A 219 8.79 12.78 -14.64
CA ILE A 219 7.71 12.32 -15.52
C ILE A 219 7.29 13.48 -16.40
N PRO A 220 7.37 13.36 -17.75
CA PRO A 220 7.05 14.47 -18.64
C PRO A 220 5.63 15.00 -18.43
N ALA A 221 5.42 16.29 -18.66
CA ALA A 221 4.09 16.87 -18.62
C ALA A 221 3.21 16.31 -19.76
N CYS A 222 2.00 15.92 -19.45
CA CYS A 222 1.02 15.61 -20.49
C CYS A 222 0.29 16.89 -20.96
N SER A 223 -0.17 16.91 -22.20
CA SER A 223 -0.93 18.02 -22.74
C SER A 223 -2.42 17.87 -22.43
N GLY A 224 -3.02 18.87 -21.80
CA GLY A 224 -4.47 18.96 -21.61
C GLY A 224 -5.05 18.36 -20.34
N GLY A 225 -4.19 18.05 -19.36
CA GLY A 225 -4.57 17.39 -18.10
C GLY A 225 -4.75 15.88 -18.27
N CYS A 226 -4.16 15.09 -17.39
CA CYS A 226 -4.24 13.64 -17.37
C CYS A 226 -4.04 13.12 -15.95
N GLU A 227 -4.56 11.96 -15.70
CA GLU A 227 -4.21 11.16 -14.54
C GLU A 227 -2.86 10.50 -14.78
N VAL A 228 -1.97 10.55 -13.81
CA VAL A 228 -0.66 9.92 -13.87
C VAL A 228 -0.60 8.81 -12.82
N SER A 229 -0.42 7.57 -13.27
CA SER A 229 -0.09 6.45 -12.39
C SER A 229 1.36 6.08 -12.59
N TYR A 230 2.08 5.81 -11.50
CA TYR A 230 3.48 5.39 -11.59
C TYR A 230 3.90 4.50 -10.42
N TYR A 231 5.01 3.80 -10.58
CA TYR A 231 5.72 3.10 -9.53
C TYR A 231 7.22 3.14 -9.75
N LEU A 232 8.00 2.87 -8.72
CA LEU A 232 9.46 2.79 -8.77
C LEU A 232 9.89 1.32 -8.76
N SER A 233 10.89 1.01 -9.59
CA SER A 233 11.55 -0.30 -9.61
C SER A 233 13.04 -0.10 -9.43
N VAL A 234 13.66 -0.91 -8.58
CA VAL A 234 15.08 -0.82 -8.24
C VAL A 234 15.69 -2.23 -8.26
N GLU A 235 16.78 -2.40 -9.02
CA GLU A 235 17.54 -3.64 -9.15
C GLU A 235 19.04 -3.43 -8.91
#